data_76170280d50fee216304c4d8ace1c747
#
_entry.id   76170280d50fee216304c4d8ace1c747
#
_cell.length_a   1.000
_cell.length_b   1.000
_cell.length_c   1.000
_cell.angle_alpha   90.00
_cell.angle_beta   90.00
_cell.angle_gamma   90.00
#
_symmetry.space_group_name_H-M   'P 1'
#
loop_
_entity.id
_entity.type
_entity.pdbx_description
1 polymer ?
#
loop_
_entity_poly.entity_id
_entity_poly.type
_entity_poly.pdbx_seq_one_letter_code
_entity_poly.pdbx_strand_id
1 'polypeptide(L)'
;MKKFIFSFLLCGATMFPAFSQTYQELSERAVAATEQDSLSLAEKYIEQALKMEPANPHNALLFSNLGTIQRRQHRYEQALDSY
;
A
#
# COMPACT_ATOMS: atom_id res chain seq x y z
N MET A 1 8.47 -30.37 -22.55
CA MET A 1 7.98 -30.53 -21.19
C MET A 1 8.90 -29.95 -20.15
N LYS A 2 10.16 -30.30 -20.27
CA LYS A 2 11.13 -29.76 -19.34
C LYS A 2 11.19 -28.24 -19.39
N LYS A 3 10.87 -27.71 -20.54
CA LYS A 3 10.91 -26.26 -20.71
C LYS A 3 9.89 -25.54 -19.85
N PHE A 4 8.77 -26.18 -19.62
CA PHE A 4 7.75 -25.58 -18.79
C PHE A 4 8.21 -25.42 -17.37
N ILE A 5 8.85 -26.45 -16.86
CA ILE A 5 9.38 -26.40 -15.51
C ILE A 5 10.39 -25.28 -15.39
N PHE A 6 11.17 -25.13 -16.42
CA PHE A 6 12.19 -24.12 -16.47
C PHE A 6 11.59 -22.72 -16.41
N SER A 7 10.57 -22.49 -17.21
CA SER A 7 9.88 -21.20 -17.19
C SER A 7 9.30 -20.91 -15.83
N PHE A 8 8.77 -21.94 -15.23
CA PHE A 8 8.16 -21.80 -13.93
C PHE A 8 9.17 -21.35 -12.89
N LEU A 9 10.36 -21.91 -12.96
CA LEU A 9 11.41 -21.52 -12.05
C LEU A 9 11.81 -20.06 -12.23
N LEU A 10 11.85 -19.62 -13.46
CA LEU A 10 12.16 -18.24 -13.75
C LEU A 10 11.13 -17.31 -13.14
N CYS A 11 9.88 -17.69 -13.25
CA CYS A 11 8.82 -16.89 -12.63
C CYS A 11 9.00 -16.81 -11.14
N GLY A 12 9.36 -17.92 -10.53
CA GLY A 12 9.63 -17.93 -9.11
C GLY A 12 10.75 -16.98 -8.75
N ALA A 13 11.80 -16.97 -9.55
CA ALA A 13 12.92 -16.09 -9.30
C ALA A 13 12.54 -14.63 -9.39
N THR A 14 11.65 -14.29 -10.30
CA THR A 14 11.27 -12.90 -10.48
C THR A 14 10.39 -12.39 -9.36
N MET A 15 9.93 -13.25 -8.50
CA MET A 15 9.14 -12.82 -7.38
C MET A 15 9.97 -12.20 -6.26
N PHE A 16 11.26 -12.44 -6.25
CA PHE A 16 12.11 -11.87 -5.23
C PHE A 16 12.05 -10.35 -5.14
N PRO A 17 12.07 -9.63 -6.24
CA PRO A 17 11.98 -8.17 -6.16
C PRO A 17 10.73 -7.68 -5.49
N ALA A 18 9.67 -8.50 -5.51
CA ALA A 18 8.43 -8.10 -4.89
C ALA A 18 8.53 -7.97 -3.38
N PHE A 19 9.52 -8.59 -2.78
CA PHE A 19 9.71 -8.50 -1.34
C PHE A 19 10.50 -7.28 -0.91
N SER A 20 11.18 -6.64 -1.83
CA SER A 20 11.99 -5.47 -1.48
C SER A 20 11.28 -4.21 -1.93
N GLN A 21 10.11 -3.97 -1.36
CA GLN A 21 9.40 -2.74 -1.62
C GLN A 21 10.12 -1.57 -0.99
N THR A 22 10.31 -0.54 -1.78
CA THR A 22 10.97 0.66 -1.28
C THR A 22 9.95 1.58 -0.63
N TYR A 23 10.45 2.55 0.12
CA TYR A 23 9.61 3.59 0.70
C TYR A 23 8.80 4.28 -0.39
N GLN A 24 9.44 4.61 -1.51
CA GLN A 24 8.75 5.30 -2.60
C GLN A 24 7.65 4.44 -3.20
N GLU A 25 7.91 3.17 -3.41
CA GLU A 25 6.90 2.28 -3.95
C GLU A 25 5.70 2.17 -3.02
N LEU A 26 5.95 2.07 -1.73
CA LEU A 26 4.87 2.01 -0.75
C LEU A 26 4.03 3.29 -0.77
N SER A 27 4.70 4.43 -0.86
CA SER A 27 4.00 5.72 -0.94
C SER A 27 3.13 5.80 -2.17
N GLU A 28 3.64 5.37 -3.31
CA GLU A 28 2.89 5.39 -4.57
C GLU A 28 1.71 4.45 -4.52
N ARG A 29 1.90 3.27 -3.95
CA ARG A 29 0.81 2.31 -3.82
C ARG A 29 -0.28 2.82 -2.89
N ALA A 30 0.12 3.55 -1.86
CA ALA A 30 -0.84 4.14 -0.94
C ALA A 30 -1.71 5.16 -1.65
N VAL A 31 -1.10 5.99 -2.50
CA VAL A 31 -1.85 6.97 -3.27
C VAL A 31 -2.82 6.27 -4.23
N ALA A 32 -2.33 5.27 -4.94
CA ALA A 32 -3.17 4.53 -5.89
C ALA A 32 -4.34 3.87 -5.17
N ALA A 33 -4.09 3.26 -4.02
CA ALA A 33 -5.14 2.60 -3.26
C ALA A 33 -6.17 3.62 -2.76
N THR A 34 -5.71 4.79 -2.36
CA THR A 34 -6.61 5.86 -1.93
C THR A 34 -7.52 6.31 -3.07
N GLU A 35 -6.95 6.45 -4.25
CA GLU A 35 -7.73 6.85 -5.43
C GLU A 35 -8.76 5.81 -5.81
N GLN A 36 -8.47 4.55 -5.57
CA GLN A 36 -9.40 3.46 -5.83
C GLN A 36 -10.34 3.22 -4.67
N ASP A 37 -10.26 4.04 -3.64
CA ASP A 37 -11.08 3.94 -2.45
C ASP A 37 -10.84 2.64 -1.67
N SER A 38 -9.67 2.04 -1.84
CA SER A 38 -9.24 0.88 -1.07
C SER A 38 -8.55 1.38 0.20
N LEU A 39 -9.34 1.91 1.12
CA LEU A 39 -8.82 2.70 2.23
C LEU A 39 -8.02 1.89 3.24
N SER A 40 -8.47 0.68 3.55
CA SER A 40 -7.72 -0.17 4.48
C SER A 40 -6.36 -0.55 3.92
N LEU A 41 -6.30 -0.82 2.61
CA LEU A 41 -5.05 -1.16 1.96
C LEU A 41 -4.12 0.06 1.91
N ALA A 42 -4.68 1.23 1.61
CA ALA A 42 -3.90 2.46 1.59
C ALA A 42 -3.28 2.71 2.97
N GLU A 43 -4.04 2.50 4.02
CA GLU A 43 -3.55 2.67 5.38
C GLU A 43 -2.38 1.74 5.68
N LYS A 44 -2.49 0.48 5.24
CA LYS A 44 -1.41 -0.48 5.45
C LYS A 44 -0.13 -0.06 4.74
N TYR A 45 -0.24 0.40 3.51
CA TYR A 45 0.94 0.85 2.77
C TYR A 45 1.60 2.04 3.47
N ILE A 46 0.81 2.97 3.96
CA ILE A 46 1.35 4.13 4.66
C ILE A 46 2.07 3.69 5.94
N GLU A 47 1.46 2.79 6.69
CA GLU A 47 2.08 2.31 7.92
C GLU A 47 3.40 1.62 7.65
N GLN A 48 3.46 0.81 6.59
CA GLN A 48 4.71 0.15 6.22
C GLN A 48 5.78 1.14 5.83
N ALA A 49 5.40 2.18 5.08
CA ALA A 49 6.36 3.21 4.69
C ALA A 49 6.88 3.97 5.90
N LEU A 50 6.03 4.31 6.83
CA LEU A 50 6.43 5.03 8.05
C LEU A 50 7.39 4.20 8.89
N LYS A 51 7.17 2.89 8.96
CA LYS A 51 8.07 2.02 9.69
C LYS A 51 9.42 1.89 9.01
N MET A 52 9.40 1.91 7.69
CA MET A 52 10.63 1.74 6.92
C MET A 52 11.55 2.95 7.07
N GLU A 53 11.00 4.15 7.04
CA GLU A 53 11.79 5.38 7.13
C GLU A 53 11.12 6.38 8.07
N PRO A 54 11.24 6.17 9.38
CA PRO A 54 10.53 7.00 10.35
C PRO A 54 10.94 8.47 10.35
N ALA A 55 12.13 8.79 9.86
CA ALA A 55 12.65 10.14 9.87
C ALA A 55 12.56 10.83 8.51
N ASN A 56 11.92 10.21 7.54
CA ASN A 56 11.82 10.81 6.21
C ASN A 56 10.92 12.03 6.24
N PRO A 57 11.40 13.20 5.76
CA PRO A 57 10.56 14.40 5.74
C PRO A 57 9.27 14.24 4.93
N HIS A 58 9.28 13.34 3.95
CA HIS A 58 8.10 13.08 3.13
C HIS A 58 6.96 12.48 3.96
N ASN A 59 7.25 11.99 5.16
CA ASN A 59 6.23 11.42 6.02
C ASN A 59 5.15 12.42 6.39
N ALA A 60 5.45 13.71 6.34
CA ALA A 60 4.42 14.72 6.59
C ALA A 60 3.25 14.56 5.61
N LEU A 61 3.56 14.29 4.35
CA LEU A 61 2.53 14.05 3.35
C LEU A 61 1.80 12.75 3.62
N LEU A 62 2.51 11.72 4.04
CA LEU A 62 1.88 10.44 4.38
C LEU A 62 0.91 10.58 5.54
N PHE A 63 1.28 11.35 6.57
CA PHE A 63 0.37 11.60 7.68
C PHE A 63 -0.86 12.36 7.24
N SER A 64 -0.69 13.32 6.34
CA SER A 64 -1.82 14.06 5.80
C SER A 64 -2.78 13.13 5.05
N ASN A 65 -2.21 12.25 4.23
CA ASN A 65 -3.01 11.26 3.49
C ASN A 65 -3.71 10.31 4.43
N LEU A 66 -3.02 9.89 5.49
CA LEU A 66 -3.60 8.99 6.47
C LEU A 66 -4.80 9.64 7.15
N GLY A 67 -4.69 10.92 7.48
CA GLY A 67 -5.81 11.65 8.05
C GLY A 67 -7.02 11.70 7.12
N THR A 68 -6.77 11.90 5.83
CA THR A 68 -7.82 11.88 4.84
C THR A 68 -8.50 10.52 4.76
N ILE A 69 -7.69 9.46 4.76
CA ILE A 69 -8.21 8.09 4.72
C ILE A 69 -9.10 7.82 5.92
N GLN A 70 -8.64 8.19 7.09
CA GLN A 70 -9.38 7.95 8.33
C GLN A 70 -10.70 8.71 8.34
N ARG A 71 -10.71 9.95 7.84
CA ARG A 71 -11.95 10.71 7.73
C ARG A 71 -12.94 10.05 6.79
N ARG A 72 -12.47 9.51 5.67
CA ARG A 72 -13.35 8.81 4.74
C ARG A 72 -13.92 7.55 5.37
N GLN A 73 -13.11 6.79 6.07
CA GLN A 73 -13.57 5.58 6.75
C GLN A 73 -14.65 5.92 7.78
N HIS A 74 -14.45 6.99 8.51
CA HIS A 74 -15.42 7.41 9.51
C HIS A 74 -16.76 7.78 8.87
N ARG A 75 -16.73 8.44 7.73
CA ARG A 75 -17.95 8.79 7.01
C ARG A 75 -18.70 7.55 6.55
N TYR A 76 -17.97 6.55 6.10
CA TYR A 76 -18.62 5.32 5.66
C TYR A 76 -19.29 4.60 6.83
N GLU A 77 -18.64 4.58 7.96
CA GLU A 77 -19.22 3.99 9.14
C GLU A 77 -20.50 4.70 9.56
N GLN A 78 -20.46 6.03 9.52
CA GLN A 78 -21.63 6.83 9.84
C GLN A 78 -22.78 6.59 8.85
N ALA A 79 -22.44 6.46 7.58
CA ALA A 79 -23.44 6.20 6.56
C ALA A 79 -24.11 4.84 6.78
N LEU A 80 -23.34 3.84 7.13
CA LEU A 80 -23.89 2.53 7.43
C LEU A 80 -24.79 2.55 8.64
N ASP A 81 -24.43 3.31 9.65
CA ASP A 81 -25.24 3.43 10.86
C ASP A 81 -26.57 4.12 10.57
N SER A 82 -26.61 4.96 9.55
CA SER A 82 -27.83 5.67 9.18
C SER A 82 -28.85 4.78 8.49
N TYR A 83 -28.41 3.68 7.96
CA TYR A 83 -29.31 2.74 7.29
C TYR A 83 -29.80 1.69 8.26
#